data_9bebcd05993b30f02a8a1b444a5f0061
#
_entry.id   9bebcd05993b30f02a8a1b444a5f0061
#
_cell.length_a   1.000
_cell.length_b   1.000
_cell.length_c   1.000
_cell.angle_alpha   90.00
_cell.angle_beta   90.00
_cell.angle_gamma   90.00
#
_symmetry.space_group_name_H-M   'P 1'
#
loop_
_entity.id
_entity.type
_entity.pdbx_description
1 polymer ?
#
loop_
_entity_poly.entity_id
_entity_poly.type
_entity_poly.pdbx_seq_one_letter_code
_entity_poly.pdbx_strand_id
1 'polypeptide(L)'
;RDAQESRGLGDVYKRQKQTDPIELMKSSIASVNQEMIAESQSNEEYRGMGTTFVAATISDGKVTVMNIGDSRLYYGNQELTQITVDHSYVEELIHAGIMEREEGRFHPKKNVITRALGTVMATPDFFEFDAKDGYLLLCSDGLSNMISDEELKELLLDHSQIANKVKQMITRANEYGGKDNISLVIVDLKR
;
A
#
# COMPACT_ATOMS: atom_id res chain seq x y z
N ARG A 1 -0.09 -36.59 -38.09
CA ARG A 1 -1.33 -36.12 -37.39
C ARG A 1 -1.03 -35.32 -36.14
N ASP A 2 0.20 -35.38 -35.60
CA ASP A 2 0.55 -34.78 -34.29
C ASP A 2 1.14 -33.36 -34.37
N ALA A 3 1.32 -32.79 -35.57
CA ALA A 3 1.91 -31.46 -35.72
C ALA A 3 0.88 -30.30 -35.69
N GLN A 4 -0.41 -30.60 -35.68
CA GLN A 4 -1.49 -29.58 -35.76
C GLN A 4 -2.02 -29.18 -34.35
N GLU A 5 -1.89 -30.02 -33.34
CA GLU A 5 -2.40 -29.73 -32.00
C GLU A 5 -1.48 -28.81 -31.18
N SER A 6 -0.16 -28.79 -31.48
CA SER A 6 0.77 -27.94 -30.71
C SER A 6 0.73 -26.44 -31.13
N ARG A 7 0.17 -26.11 -32.30
CA ARG A 7 0.04 -24.70 -32.75
C ARG A 7 -1.09 -23.96 -32.07
N GLY A 8 -2.15 -24.62 -31.62
CA GLY A 8 -3.29 -23.99 -30.94
C GLY A 8 -2.99 -23.48 -29.55
N LEU A 9 -2.17 -24.19 -28.78
CA LEU A 9 -1.80 -23.78 -27.41
C LEU A 9 -0.83 -22.62 -27.38
N GLY A 10 0.10 -22.53 -28.33
CA GLY A 10 1.03 -21.39 -28.45
C GLY A 10 0.34 -20.07 -28.81
N ASP A 11 -0.75 -20.12 -29.60
CA ASP A 11 -1.51 -18.92 -29.97
C ASP A 11 -2.48 -18.45 -28.87
N VAL A 12 -2.95 -19.34 -28.00
CA VAL A 12 -3.75 -18.97 -26.81
C VAL A 12 -2.88 -18.24 -25.79
N TYR A 13 -1.63 -18.68 -25.57
CA TYR A 13 -0.69 -17.96 -24.70
C TYR A 13 -0.23 -16.60 -25.29
N LYS A 14 -0.10 -16.49 -26.62
CA LYS A 14 0.25 -15.22 -27.27
C LYS A 14 -0.91 -14.22 -27.33
N ARG A 15 -2.15 -14.66 -27.15
CA ARG A 15 -3.35 -13.80 -27.12
C ARG A 15 -3.81 -13.41 -25.75
N GLN A 16 -3.16 -13.84 -24.67
CA GLN A 16 -3.29 -13.15 -23.39
C GLN A 16 -2.69 -11.75 -23.61
N LYS A 17 -3.55 -10.79 -23.94
CA LYS A 17 -3.23 -9.37 -23.87
C LYS A 17 -2.54 -9.20 -22.52
N GLN A 18 -1.32 -8.68 -22.49
CA GLN A 18 -0.73 -8.14 -21.28
C GLN A 18 -1.73 -7.11 -20.78
N THR A 19 -2.57 -7.53 -19.83
CA THR A 19 -3.54 -6.63 -19.23
C THR A 19 -2.71 -5.65 -18.41
N ASP A 20 -2.88 -4.37 -18.68
CA ASP A 20 -2.23 -3.32 -17.93
C ASP A 20 -2.47 -3.57 -16.43
N PRO A 21 -1.43 -3.68 -15.60
CA PRO A 21 -1.58 -3.92 -14.16
C PRO A 21 -2.54 -2.91 -13.50
N ILE A 22 -2.51 -1.65 -13.94
CA ILE A 22 -3.41 -0.60 -13.43
C ILE A 22 -4.86 -0.92 -13.75
N GLU A 23 -5.17 -1.30 -14.99
CA GLU A 23 -6.55 -1.63 -15.39
C GLU A 23 -7.05 -2.89 -14.68
N LEU A 24 -6.18 -3.87 -14.46
CA LEU A 24 -6.53 -5.05 -13.67
C LEU A 24 -6.82 -4.69 -12.21
N MET A 25 -5.96 -3.91 -11.57
CA MET A 25 -6.15 -3.43 -10.21
C MET A 25 -7.43 -2.60 -10.07
N LYS A 26 -7.70 -1.67 -10.99
CA LYS A 26 -8.93 -0.85 -11.01
C LYS A 26 -10.18 -1.70 -11.07
N SER A 27 -10.23 -2.65 -12.00
CA SER A 27 -11.41 -3.50 -12.16
C SER A 27 -11.65 -4.41 -10.94
N SER A 28 -10.58 -4.97 -10.40
CA SER A 28 -10.64 -5.83 -9.22
C SER A 28 -11.11 -5.08 -7.99
N ILE A 29 -10.54 -3.90 -7.71
CA ILE A 29 -10.88 -3.13 -6.53
C ILE A 29 -12.31 -2.55 -6.62
N ALA A 30 -12.77 -2.20 -7.82
CA ALA A 30 -14.14 -1.75 -8.03
C ALA A 30 -15.16 -2.85 -7.72
N SER A 31 -14.88 -4.10 -8.13
CA SER A 31 -15.73 -5.26 -7.79
C SER A 31 -15.77 -5.49 -6.28
N VAL A 32 -14.61 -5.55 -5.63
CA VAL A 32 -14.50 -5.73 -4.18
C VAL A 32 -15.24 -4.62 -3.42
N ASN A 33 -15.11 -3.36 -3.86
CA ASN A 33 -15.80 -2.24 -3.23
C ASN A 33 -17.34 -2.38 -3.31
N GLN A 34 -17.85 -2.81 -4.46
CA GLN A 34 -19.28 -3.05 -4.63
C GLN A 34 -19.78 -4.18 -3.73
N GLU A 35 -19.04 -5.27 -3.62
CA GLU A 35 -19.36 -6.39 -2.73
C GLU A 35 -19.37 -5.95 -1.26
N MET A 36 -18.36 -5.19 -0.81
CA MET A 36 -18.30 -4.67 0.55
C MET A 36 -19.47 -3.73 0.86
N ILE A 37 -19.83 -2.84 -0.06
CA ILE A 37 -20.98 -1.94 0.10
C ILE A 37 -22.28 -2.75 0.20
N ALA A 38 -22.49 -3.75 -0.67
CA ALA A 38 -23.66 -4.60 -0.65
C ALA A 38 -23.79 -5.37 0.67
N GLU A 39 -22.68 -5.95 1.16
CA GLU A 39 -22.64 -6.66 2.45
C GLU A 39 -22.93 -5.73 3.62
N SER A 40 -22.34 -4.53 3.63
CA SER A 40 -22.60 -3.50 4.65
C SER A 40 -24.06 -3.03 4.70
N GLN A 41 -24.78 -3.11 3.57
CA GLN A 41 -26.21 -2.75 3.48
C GLN A 41 -27.12 -3.90 3.85
N SER A 42 -26.73 -5.14 3.58
CA SER A 42 -27.53 -6.34 3.82
C SER A 42 -27.44 -6.85 5.25
N ASN A 43 -26.34 -6.59 5.95
CA ASN A 43 -26.09 -7.04 7.31
C ASN A 43 -25.80 -5.87 8.24
N GLU A 44 -26.65 -5.72 9.27
CA GLU A 44 -26.56 -4.60 10.22
C GLU A 44 -25.27 -4.64 11.06
N GLU A 45 -24.70 -5.83 11.29
CA GLU A 45 -23.42 -5.99 11.99
C GLU A 45 -22.24 -5.38 11.22
N TYR A 46 -22.34 -5.29 9.88
CA TYR A 46 -21.31 -4.74 9.00
C TYR A 46 -21.59 -3.31 8.56
N ARG A 47 -22.61 -2.67 9.14
CA ARG A 47 -22.98 -1.30 8.79
C ARG A 47 -21.79 -0.34 8.96
N GLY A 48 -21.41 0.32 7.86
CA GLY A 48 -20.30 1.29 7.85
C GLY A 48 -18.93 0.66 7.88
N MET A 49 -18.81 -0.64 7.61
CA MET A 49 -17.47 -1.25 7.47
C MET A 49 -16.69 -0.60 6.33
N GLY A 50 -15.42 -0.42 6.57
CA GLY A 50 -14.46 0.09 5.59
C GLY A 50 -13.06 -0.29 5.97
N THR A 51 -12.16 -0.25 5.00
CA THR A 51 -10.74 -0.55 5.22
C THR A 51 -9.87 0.29 4.30
N THR A 52 -8.64 0.54 4.73
CA THR A 52 -7.57 1.01 3.84
C THR A 52 -7.07 -0.14 2.98
N PHE A 53 -6.44 0.19 1.87
CA PHE A 53 -5.85 -0.82 0.98
C PHE A 53 -4.60 -0.26 0.31
N VAL A 54 -3.48 -0.95 0.46
CA VAL A 54 -2.24 -0.67 -0.25
C VAL A 54 -1.72 -1.95 -0.88
N ALA A 55 -1.38 -1.90 -2.16
CA ALA A 55 -0.88 -3.05 -2.90
C ALA A 55 0.20 -2.63 -3.89
N ALA A 56 1.09 -3.56 -4.22
CA ALA A 56 2.09 -3.37 -5.25
C ALA A 56 2.21 -4.60 -6.15
N THR A 57 2.42 -4.38 -7.45
CA THR A 57 2.88 -5.40 -8.40
C THR A 57 4.28 -5.06 -8.86
N ILE A 58 5.09 -6.10 -9.07
CA ILE A 58 6.48 -5.97 -9.51
C ILE A 58 6.63 -6.80 -10.78
N SER A 59 7.00 -6.16 -11.89
CA SER A 59 7.25 -6.83 -13.18
C SER A 59 8.41 -6.16 -13.88
N ASP A 60 9.41 -6.95 -14.25
CA ASP A 60 10.58 -6.50 -15.04
C ASP A 60 11.29 -5.25 -14.48
N GLY A 61 11.34 -5.13 -13.15
CA GLY A 61 11.95 -4.00 -12.46
C GLY A 61 11.08 -2.75 -12.37
N LYS A 62 9.83 -2.81 -12.84
CA LYS A 62 8.82 -1.77 -12.66
C LYS A 62 7.91 -2.15 -11.49
N VAL A 63 7.66 -1.20 -10.62
CA VAL A 63 6.72 -1.32 -9.49
C VAL A 63 5.50 -0.45 -9.79
N THR A 64 4.32 -1.06 -9.74
CA THR A 64 3.04 -0.34 -9.82
C THR A 64 2.33 -0.47 -8.48
N VAL A 65 1.98 0.65 -7.87
CA VAL A 65 1.37 0.73 -6.53
C VAL A 65 -0.04 1.26 -6.65
N MET A 66 -0.95 0.69 -5.87
CA MET A 66 -2.31 1.21 -5.67
C MET A 66 -2.53 1.51 -4.19
N ASN A 67 -3.12 2.66 -3.88
CA ASN A 67 -3.43 3.09 -2.52
C ASN A 67 -4.87 3.60 -2.37
N ILE A 68 -5.54 3.18 -1.30
CA ILE A 68 -6.79 3.75 -0.77
C ILE A 68 -6.64 3.85 0.75
N GLY A 69 -6.64 5.06 1.30
CA GLY A 69 -6.48 5.28 2.74
C GLY A 69 -5.12 5.83 3.11
N ASP A 70 -4.72 5.64 4.36
CA ASP A 70 -3.51 6.15 4.99
C ASP A 70 -2.47 5.06 5.34
N SER A 71 -2.71 3.82 4.90
CA SER A 71 -1.66 2.81 4.84
C SER A 71 -0.65 3.19 3.79
N ARG A 72 0.64 2.98 4.08
CA ARG A 72 1.73 3.53 3.26
C ARG A 72 2.54 2.46 2.58
N LEU A 73 3.11 2.82 1.44
CA LEU A 73 4.21 2.11 0.80
C LEU A 73 5.42 3.04 0.72
N TYR A 74 6.55 2.55 1.24
CA TYR A 74 7.86 3.18 1.12
C TYR A 74 8.76 2.36 0.22
N TYR A 75 9.63 3.05 -0.50
CA TYR A 75 10.76 2.46 -1.21
C TYR A 75 12.06 2.90 -0.54
N GLY A 76 12.88 1.91 -0.15
CA GLY A 76 14.17 2.12 0.49
C GLY A 76 15.30 1.53 -0.33
N ASN A 77 16.27 2.36 -0.73
CA ASN A 77 17.52 1.94 -1.33
C ASN A 77 18.69 2.65 -0.60
N GLN A 78 19.11 3.84 -0.99
CA GLN A 78 20.04 4.67 -0.23
C GLN A 78 19.28 5.62 0.70
N GLU A 79 18.12 6.04 0.26
CA GLU A 79 17.18 6.86 1.00
C GLU A 79 15.86 6.10 1.17
N LEU A 80 15.02 6.54 2.11
CA LEU A 80 13.65 6.10 2.26
C LEU A 80 12.71 7.14 1.64
N THR A 81 11.87 6.70 0.71
CA THR A 81 10.89 7.57 0.05
C THR A 81 9.51 6.99 0.26
N GLN A 82 8.58 7.75 0.83
CA GLN A 82 7.17 7.42 0.83
C GLN A 82 6.63 7.60 -0.60
N ILE A 83 6.13 6.51 -1.19
CA ILE A 83 5.59 6.50 -2.56
C ILE A 83 4.12 6.88 -2.56
N THR A 84 3.35 6.38 -1.59
CA THR A 84 1.93 6.68 -1.43
C THR A 84 1.72 8.06 -0.81
N VAL A 85 0.58 8.67 -1.11
CA VAL A 85 0.09 9.88 -0.45
C VAL A 85 -1.11 9.48 0.40
N ASP A 86 -1.13 9.88 1.66
CA ASP A 86 -2.21 9.51 2.58
C ASP A 86 -3.54 10.15 2.18
N HIS A 87 -4.60 9.38 2.11
CA HIS A 87 -5.95 9.93 1.99
C HIS A 87 -6.47 10.28 3.39
N SER A 88 -5.95 11.36 3.95
CA SER A 88 -6.30 11.83 5.29
C SER A 88 -6.62 13.32 5.28
N TYR A 89 -7.43 13.72 6.26
CA TYR A 89 -7.78 15.14 6.45
C TYR A 89 -6.54 16.04 6.60
N VAL A 90 -5.53 15.55 7.30
CA VAL A 90 -4.29 16.27 7.53
C VAL A 90 -3.50 16.43 6.23
N GLU A 91 -3.39 15.38 5.42
CA GLU A 91 -2.67 15.46 4.15
C GLU A 91 -3.36 16.42 3.17
N GLU A 92 -4.70 16.50 3.18
CA GLU A 92 -5.43 17.50 2.40
C GLU A 92 -5.11 18.93 2.83
N LEU A 93 -4.96 19.20 4.13
CA LEU A 93 -4.56 20.50 4.64
C LEU A 93 -3.11 20.86 4.25
N ILE A 94 -2.20 19.89 4.31
CA ILE A 94 -0.80 20.06 3.89
C ILE A 94 -0.74 20.36 2.41
N HIS A 95 -1.47 19.60 1.59
CA HIS A 95 -1.50 19.81 0.14
C HIS A 95 -2.12 21.16 -0.26
N ALA A 96 -3.07 21.65 0.51
CA ALA A 96 -3.67 22.98 0.33
C ALA A 96 -2.76 24.13 0.83
N GLY A 97 -1.58 23.82 1.41
CA GLY A 97 -0.68 24.82 1.98
C GLY A 97 -1.21 25.51 3.25
N ILE A 98 -2.19 24.87 3.93
CA ILE A 98 -2.81 25.41 5.16
C ILE A 98 -2.02 24.99 6.40
N MET A 99 -1.28 23.88 6.29
CA MET A 99 -0.54 23.25 7.40
C MET A 99 0.81 22.73 6.92
N GLU A 100 1.83 22.88 7.77
CA GLU A 100 3.14 22.24 7.53
C GLU A 100 3.12 20.76 7.96
N ARG A 101 3.97 19.94 7.33
CA ARG A 101 3.99 18.48 7.54
C ARG A 101 4.33 18.09 8.99
N GLU A 102 5.20 18.85 9.63
CA GLU A 102 5.59 18.65 11.04
C GLU A 102 4.41 18.88 12.00
N GLU A 103 3.55 19.85 11.71
CA GLU A 103 2.36 20.15 12.51
C GLU A 103 1.30 19.04 12.37
N GLY A 104 1.22 18.43 11.18
CA GLY A 104 0.27 17.36 10.87
C GLY A 104 0.37 16.16 11.81
N ARG A 105 1.58 15.80 12.26
CA ARG A 105 1.82 14.68 13.18
C ARG A 105 1.11 14.84 14.53
N PHE A 106 0.86 16.06 14.96
CA PHE A 106 0.25 16.37 16.26
C PHE A 106 -1.20 16.83 16.13
N HIS A 107 -1.74 16.89 14.91
CA HIS A 107 -3.10 17.37 14.68
C HIS A 107 -4.15 16.44 15.32
N PRO A 108 -5.19 16.98 15.99
CA PRO A 108 -6.23 16.15 16.64
C PRO A 108 -6.99 15.20 15.70
N LYS A 109 -7.08 15.56 14.40
CA LYS A 109 -7.75 14.76 13.36
C LYS A 109 -6.77 14.00 12.46
N LYS A 110 -5.56 13.71 12.91
CA LYS A 110 -4.54 13.03 12.10
C LYS A 110 -4.95 11.62 11.63
N ASN A 111 -5.81 10.95 12.38
CA ASN A 111 -6.32 9.62 12.05
C ASN A 111 -7.65 9.66 11.26
N VAL A 112 -8.08 10.84 10.77
CA VAL A 112 -9.31 10.95 9.97
C VAL A 112 -8.97 10.71 8.52
N ILE A 113 -9.34 9.53 8.00
CA ILE A 113 -9.19 9.16 6.59
C ILE A 113 -10.32 9.78 5.75
N THR A 114 -10.01 10.14 4.51
CA THR A 114 -10.96 10.75 3.56
C THR A 114 -11.39 9.79 2.45
N ARG A 115 -10.65 8.69 2.26
CA ARG A 115 -11.00 7.61 1.33
C ARG A 115 -10.79 6.25 1.99
N ALA A 116 -11.78 5.36 1.82
CA ALA A 116 -11.73 3.97 2.32
C ALA A 116 -12.47 3.04 1.36
N LEU A 117 -11.97 1.82 1.25
CA LEU A 117 -12.67 0.72 0.58
C LEU A 117 -13.90 0.33 1.40
N GLY A 118 -14.99 -0.04 0.75
CA GLY A 118 -16.30 -0.26 1.39
C GLY A 118 -17.16 1.00 1.46
N THR A 119 -16.72 2.12 0.88
CA THR A 119 -17.43 3.40 0.87
C THR A 119 -17.60 3.93 -0.55
N VAL A 120 -18.43 4.98 -0.70
CA VAL A 120 -18.59 5.69 -1.98
C VAL A 120 -17.33 6.49 -2.38
N MET A 121 -16.43 6.71 -1.44
CA MET A 121 -15.18 7.45 -1.64
C MET A 121 -13.96 6.50 -1.80
N ALA A 122 -14.15 5.35 -2.43
CA ALA A 122 -13.11 4.35 -2.65
C ALA A 122 -12.33 4.55 -3.97
N THR A 123 -11.92 5.78 -4.26
CA THR A 123 -11.11 6.08 -5.47
C THR A 123 -9.65 5.81 -5.18
N PRO A 124 -8.99 4.85 -5.87
CA PRO A 124 -7.58 4.57 -5.69
C PRO A 124 -6.68 5.59 -6.37
N ASP A 125 -5.53 5.86 -5.78
CA ASP A 125 -4.40 6.50 -6.45
C ASP A 125 -3.41 5.43 -6.92
N PHE A 126 -2.72 5.70 -8.03
CA PHE A 126 -1.72 4.82 -8.62
C PHE A 126 -0.39 5.53 -8.76
N PHE A 127 0.68 4.81 -8.46
CA PHE A 127 2.05 5.28 -8.58
C PHE A 127 2.86 4.24 -9.35
N GLU A 128 3.78 4.69 -10.19
CA GLU A 128 4.68 3.80 -10.92
C GLU A 128 6.11 4.32 -10.83
N PHE A 129 7.05 3.44 -10.61
CA PHE A 129 8.48 3.76 -10.59
C PHE A 129 9.33 2.54 -10.93
N ASP A 130 10.55 2.78 -11.36
CA ASP A 130 11.52 1.72 -11.63
C ASP A 130 12.32 1.42 -10.36
N ALA A 131 12.41 0.13 -9.99
CA ALA A 131 13.21 -0.35 -8.87
C ALA A 131 13.87 -1.68 -9.22
N LYS A 132 15.20 -1.70 -9.25
CA LYS A 132 16.01 -2.91 -9.57
C LYS A 132 16.52 -3.60 -8.34
N ASP A 133 16.65 -2.89 -7.24
CA ASP A 133 17.16 -3.35 -5.95
C ASP A 133 16.54 -2.53 -4.80
N GLY A 134 16.93 -2.80 -3.56
CA GLY A 134 16.37 -2.14 -2.39
C GLY A 134 15.19 -2.89 -1.79
N TYR A 135 14.37 -2.19 -1.03
CA TYR A 135 13.25 -2.76 -0.28
C TYR A 135 11.96 -1.98 -0.54
N LEU A 136 10.83 -2.70 -0.58
CA LEU A 136 9.52 -2.10 -0.38
C LEU A 136 9.07 -2.38 1.05
N LEU A 137 8.57 -1.37 1.73
CA LEU A 137 7.90 -1.49 3.02
C LEU A 137 6.45 -1.04 2.86
N LEU A 138 5.51 -1.96 3.04
CA LEU A 138 4.09 -1.65 3.14
C LEU A 138 3.71 -1.72 4.61
N CYS A 139 2.97 -0.74 5.13
CA CYS A 139 2.59 -0.74 6.53
C CYS A 139 1.26 -0.03 6.80
N SER A 140 0.62 -0.43 7.90
CA SER A 140 -0.50 0.32 8.48
C SER A 140 0.01 1.57 9.21
N ASP A 141 -0.91 2.48 9.51
CA ASP A 141 -0.65 3.70 10.28
C ASP A 141 -0.16 3.42 11.70
N GLY A 142 -0.49 2.26 12.29
CA GLY A 142 0.05 1.81 13.58
C GLY A 142 1.58 1.68 13.60
N LEU A 143 2.25 1.54 12.43
CA LEU A 143 3.70 1.64 12.33
C LEU A 143 4.14 3.08 12.09
N SER A 144 3.66 3.72 11.03
CA SER A 144 4.13 5.03 10.57
C SER A 144 3.74 6.20 11.48
N ASN A 145 2.72 6.04 12.32
CA ASN A 145 2.38 6.98 13.39
C ASN A 145 3.29 6.88 14.61
N MET A 146 3.97 5.75 14.79
CA MET A 146 4.83 5.50 15.97
C MET A 146 6.30 5.74 15.66
N ILE A 147 6.79 5.37 14.49
CA ILE A 147 8.20 5.45 14.10
C ILE A 147 8.36 6.58 13.08
N SER A 148 9.41 7.40 13.20
CA SER A 148 9.72 8.44 12.21
C SER A 148 10.28 7.85 10.93
N ASP A 149 10.20 8.60 9.83
CA ASP A 149 10.72 8.14 8.55
C ASP A 149 12.25 7.94 8.59
N GLU A 150 12.97 8.75 9.39
CA GLU A 150 14.42 8.61 9.62
C GLU A 150 14.73 7.28 10.31
N GLU A 151 13.99 6.93 11.36
CA GLU A 151 14.18 5.67 12.08
C GLU A 151 13.70 4.47 11.25
N LEU A 152 12.61 4.60 10.48
CA LEU A 152 12.19 3.58 9.52
C LEU A 152 13.29 3.31 8.48
N LYS A 153 13.96 4.38 7.99
CA LYS A 153 15.10 4.26 7.08
C LYS A 153 16.23 3.44 7.70
N GLU A 154 16.64 3.78 8.92
CA GLU A 154 17.72 3.08 9.63
C GLU A 154 17.39 1.60 9.80
N LEU A 155 16.17 1.27 10.25
CA LEU A 155 15.72 -0.11 10.46
C LEU A 155 15.57 -0.90 9.16
N LEU A 156 15.12 -0.25 8.07
CA LEU A 156 14.91 -0.91 6.78
C LEU A 156 16.22 -1.16 6.05
N LEU A 157 17.16 -0.22 6.11
CA LEU A 157 18.40 -0.26 5.32
C LEU A 157 19.59 -0.88 6.08
N ASP A 158 19.40 -1.30 7.33
CA ASP A 158 20.44 -2.01 8.06
C ASP A 158 20.83 -3.33 7.33
N HIS A 159 21.91 -3.97 7.76
CA HIS A 159 22.41 -5.21 7.15
C HIS A 159 21.79 -6.48 7.73
N SER A 160 20.77 -6.36 8.59
CA SER A 160 20.12 -7.51 9.22
C SER A 160 19.20 -8.26 8.26
N GLN A 161 18.86 -9.48 8.61
CA GLN A 161 17.86 -10.28 7.88
C GLN A 161 16.47 -9.64 7.98
N ILE A 162 15.63 -9.81 6.94
CA ILE A 162 14.27 -9.25 6.87
C ILE A 162 13.46 -9.57 8.13
N ALA A 163 13.54 -10.80 8.63
CA ALA A 163 12.81 -11.20 9.85
C ALA A 163 13.21 -10.36 11.07
N ASN A 164 14.48 -9.97 11.19
CA ASN A 164 14.97 -9.11 12.25
C ASN A 164 14.48 -7.67 12.08
N LYS A 165 14.50 -7.13 10.85
CA LYS A 165 13.96 -5.80 10.54
C LYS A 165 12.49 -5.70 10.95
N VAL A 166 11.66 -6.67 10.55
CA VAL A 166 10.24 -6.74 10.92
C VAL A 166 10.08 -6.75 12.45
N LYS A 167 10.83 -7.63 13.14
CA LYS A 167 10.78 -7.72 14.61
C LYS A 167 11.19 -6.41 15.29
N GLN A 168 12.25 -5.76 14.82
CA GLN A 168 12.72 -4.49 15.38
C GLN A 168 11.68 -3.38 15.17
N MET A 169 11.08 -3.26 13.98
CA MET A 169 10.05 -2.27 13.71
C MET A 169 8.83 -2.46 14.62
N ILE A 170 8.33 -3.71 14.76
CA ILE A 170 7.19 -3.99 15.65
C ILE A 170 7.55 -3.69 17.10
N THR A 171 8.74 -4.11 17.56
CA THR A 171 9.19 -3.86 18.94
C THR A 171 9.27 -2.36 19.20
N ARG A 172 9.89 -1.61 18.30
CA ARG A 172 10.05 -0.16 18.43
C ARG A 172 8.72 0.59 18.45
N ALA A 173 7.79 0.24 17.56
CA ALA A 173 6.46 0.84 17.55
C ALA A 173 5.69 0.58 18.85
N ASN A 174 5.83 -0.62 19.44
CA ASN A 174 5.25 -0.95 20.73
C ASN A 174 5.91 -0.19 21.89
N GLU A 175 7.23 -0.02 21.87
CA GLU A 175 7.97 0.80 22.86
C GLU A 175 7.51 2.26 22.85
N TYR A 176 7.15 2.81 21.69
CA TYR A 176 6.59 4.15 21.53
C TYR A 176 5.11 4.24 21.89
N GLY A 177 4.52 3.16 22.37
CA GLY A 177 3.19 3.15 22.97
C GLY A 177 2.18 2.22 22.30
N GLY A 178 2.46 1.67 21.10
CA GLY A 178 1.63 0.67 20.44
C GLY A 178 0.14 1.05 20.41
N LYS A 179 -0.17 2.26 19.95
CA LYS A 179 -1.52 2.86 20.07
C LYS A 179 -2.55 2.24 19.15
N ASP A 180 -2.10 1.47 18.14
CA ASP A 180 -2.94 0.82 17.15
C ASP A 180 -2.35 -0.51 16.72
N ASN A 181 -3.10 -1.30 15.93
CA ASN A 181 -2.64 -2.53 15.34
C ASN A 181 -1.52 -2.27 14.33
N ILE A 182 -0.41 -3.01 14.47
CA ILE A 182 0.76 -2.86 13.62
C ILE A 182 0.79 -3.99 12.60
N SER A 183 0.69 -3.65 11.33
CA SER A 183 0.88 -4.58 10.22
C SER A 183 1.94 -4.05 9.27
N LEU A 184 2.86 -4.92 8.83
CA LEU A 184 3.86 -4.54 7.85
C LEU A 184 4.29 -5.72 6.96
N VAL A 185 4.71 -5.42 5.75
CA VAL A 185 5.32 -6.35 4.80
C VAL A 185 6.59 -5.72 4.26
N ILE A 186 7.70 -6.47 4.26
CA ILE A 186 8.95 -6.05 3.61
C ILE A 186 9.22 -6.98 2.43
N VAL A 187 9.46 -6.39 1.27
CA VAL A 187 9.89 -7.10 0.05
C VAL A 187 11.32 -6.69 -0.27
N ASP A 188 12.23 -7.66 -0.38
CA ASP A 188 13.57 -7.45 -0.91
C ASP A 188 13.53 -7.57 -2.44
N LEU A 189 13.92 -6.52 -3.13
CA LEU A 189 13.93 -6.46 -4.59
C LEU A 189 15.23 -7.02 -5.20
N LYS A 190 16.22 -7.33 -4.37
CA LYS A 190 17.45 -8.00 -4.85
C LYS A 190 17.10 -9.42 -5.30
N ARG A 191 17.34 -9.67 -6.55
CA ARG A 191 17.26 -11.01 -7.17
C ARG A 191 18.56 -11.78 -7.01
#